data_68a5b4a7c8e79635e5ca3b6011bdbc68
#
_entry.id   68a5b4a7c8e79635e5ca3b6011bdbc68
#
_cell.length_a   1.000
_cell.length_b   1.000
_cell.length_c   1.000
_cell.angle_alpha   90.00
_cell.angle_beta   90.00
_cell.angle_gamma   90.00
#
_symmetry.space_group_name_H-M   'P 1'
#
loop_
_entity.id
_entity.type
_entity.pdbx_description
1 polymer ?
#
loop_
_entity_poly.entity_id
_entity_poly.type
_entity_poly.pdbx_seq_one_letter_code
_entity_poly.pdbx_strand_id
1 'polypeptide(L)'
;MLVLDDVQYTYQSELFRFDLTIERGQIVSLMGPSGAGKSTLLALVAGFIQPDQGDIQVDGESIVGKEPYLRPFSMLFQEHNLFAHLSVRDNISLGLHPGLKLTADQKLQVEQAAQQVGVAEYLDRLPEHLSGGQRQRVALARCFVQPHPVWLLDEPFSALDPVLREEMLSLVKRLAAERRITVLMVTHHLNDAKAIASHFAFVAGGKIEAAGEIGQLCVTHSSEALQAFVRAAG
;
A
#
# COMPACT_ATOMS: atom_id res chain seq x y z
N MET A 1 8.72 -11.95 -3.87
CA MET A 1 9.26 -11.02 -4.90
C MET A 1 8.11 -10.59 -5.77
N LEU A 2 7.94 -9.29 -6.00
CA LEU A 2 6.96 -8.73 -6.94
C LEU A 2 7.72 -8.18 -8.15
N VAL A 3 7.35 -8.61 -9.35
CA VAL A 3 7.99 -8.19 -10.61
C VAL A 3 6.93 -7.65 -11.56
N LEU A 4 7.19 -6.46 -12.09
CA LEU A 4 6.49 -5.88 -13.23
C LEU A 4 7.49 -5.93 -14.40
N ASP A 5 7.19 -6.72 -15.43
CA ASP A 5 8.04 -6.93 -16.60
C ASP A 5 7.35 -6.35 -17.83
N ASP A 6 7.87 -5.21 -18.32
CA ASP A 6 7.34 -4.43 -19.45
C ASP A 6 5.81 -4.23 -19.41
N VAL A 7 5.27 -3.93 -18.23
CA VAL A 7 3.83 -3.74 -18.03
C VAL A 7 3.39 -2.46 -18.71
N GLN A 8 2.54 -2.58 -19.72
CA GLN A 8 2.03 -1.45 -20.51
C GLN A 8 0.51 -1.35 -20.36
N TYR A 9 0.03 -0.13 -20.25
CA TYR A 9 -1.40 0.18 -20.15
C TYR A 9 -1.69 1.53 -20.79
N THR A 10 -2.70 1.59 -21.65
CA THR A 10 -3.10 2.82 -22.34
C THR A 10 -4.41 3.35 -21.76
N TYR A 11 -4.40 4.59 -21.29
CA TYR A 11 -5.58 5.29 -20.83
C TYR A 11 -5.72 6.64 -21.53
N GLN A 12 -6.84 6.88 -22.23
CA GLN A 12 -7.13 8.14 -22.95
C GLN A 12 -5.95 8.64 -23.80
N SER A 13 -5.30 7.72 -24.55
CA SER A 13 -4.12 7.99 -25.38
C SER A 13 -2.80 8.24 -24.65
N GLU A 14 -2.77 8.16 -23.34
CA GLU A 14 -1.55 8.16 -22.54
C GLU A 14 -1.06 6.72 -22.32
N LEU A 15 0.20 6.46 -22.68
CA LEU A 15 0.84 5.18 -22.45
C LEU A 15 1.56 5.18 -21.11
N PHE A 16 1.21 4.23 -20.26
CA PHE A 16 1.93 3.92 -19.02
C PHE A 16 2.80 2.68 -19.24
N ARG A 17 4.05 2.74 -18.80
CA ARG A 17 5.00 1.63 -18.90
C ARG A 17 5.78 1.46 -17.62
N PHE A 18 5.69 0.29 -17.00
CA PHE A 18 6.28 0.02 -15.70
C PHE A 18 7.18 -1.21 -15.75
N ASP A 19 8.45 -1.01 -15.42
CA ASP A 19 9.43 -2.04 -15.13
C ASP A 19 9.89 -1.86 -13.68
N LEU A 20 9.61 -2.82 -12.81
CA LEU A 20 9.96 -2.74 -11.39
C LEU A 20 10.12 -4.12 -10.78
N THR A 21 11.21 -4.33 -10.09
CA THR A 21 11.42 -5.52 -9.26
C THR A 21 11.51 -5.12 -7.80
N ILE A 22 10.71 -5.78 -6.97
CA ILE A 22 10.70 -5.60 -5.52
C ILE A 22 11.03 -6.95 -4.88
N GLU A 23 12.16 -7.01 -4.20
CA GLU A 23 12.59 -8.22 -3.51
C GLU A 23 11.70 -8.53 -2.31
N ARG A 24 11.65 -9.80 -1.93
CA ARG A 24 10.84 -10.24 -0.80
C ARG A 24 11.27 -9.54 0.50
N GLY A 25 10.32 -8.96 1.19
CA GLY A 25 10.54 -8.24 2.45
C GLY A 25 11.06 -6.81 2.30
N GLN A 26 11.23 -6.31 1.08
CA GLN A 26 11.53 -4.90 0.86
C GLN A 26 10.27 -4.03 1.08
N ILE A 27 10.50 -2.83 1.60
CA ILE A 27 9.52 -1.75 1.61
C ILE A 27 9.95 -0.74 0.56
N VAL A 28 9.15 -0.62 -0.50
CA VAL A 28 9.39 0.33 -1.59
C VAL A 28 8.39 1.47 -1.51
N SER A 29 8.89 2.69 -1.48
CA SER A 29 8.08 3.89 -1.57
C SER A 29 7.91 4.31 -3.02
N LEU A 30 6.67 4.29 -3.52
CA LEU A 30 6.29 4.75 -4.85
C LEU A 30 5.96 6.23 -4.78
N MET A 31 6.76 7.05 -5.44
CA MET A 31 6.67 8.52 -5.38
C MET A 31 6.54 9.12 -6.77
N GLY A 32 6.14 10.39 -6.82
CA GLY A 32 6.03 11.14 -8.08
C GLY A 32 4.91 12.17 -8.02
N PRO A 33 4.85 13.09 -8.99
CA PRO A 33 3.82 14.11 -9.05
C PRO A 33 2.42 13.54 -9.20
N SER A 34 1.40 14.38 -8.94
CA SER A 34 0.00 14.01 -9.18
C SER A 34 -0.20 13.69 -10.67
N GLY A 35 -0.98 12.67 -10.97
CA GLY A 35 -1.22 12.25 -12.36
C GLY A 35 -0.10 11.43 -13.01
N ALA A 36 1.03 11.20 -12.34
CA ALA A 36 2.16 10.46 -12.94
C ALA A 36 1.91 8.97 -13.22
N GLY A 37 0.81 8.37 -12.70
CA GLY A 37 0.48 6.96 -12.93
C GLY A 37 0.66 6.06 -11.70
N LYS A 38 0.90 6.60 -10.50
CA LYS A 38 1.08 5.80 -9.28
C LYS A 38 -0.14 4.92 -8.95
N SER A 39 -1.34 5.50 -8.95
CA SER A 39 -2.59 4.77 -8.72
C SER A 39 -2.90 3.79 -9.85
N THR A 40 -2.51 4.12 -11.10
CA THR A 40 -2.60 3.20 -12.24
C THR A 40 -1.72 1.97 -12.01
N LEU A 41 -0.47 2.16 -11.56
CA LEU A 41 0.43 1.06 -11.23
C LEU A 41 -0.17 0.18 -10.11
N LEU A 42 -0.67 0.77 -9.02
CA LEU A 42 -1.32 0.00 -7.96
C LEU A 42 -2.55 -0.76 -8.47
N ALA A 43 -3.38 -0.14 -9.33
CA ALA A 43 -4.57 -0.76 -9.90
C ALA A 43 -4.23 -1.95 -10.82
N LEU A 44 -3.15 -1.85 -11.59
CA LEU A 44 -2.61 -2.96 -12.42
C LEU A 44 -2.15 -4.12 -11.54
N VAL A 45 -1.34 -3.82 -10.51
CA VAL A 45 -0.85 -4.85 -9.57
C VAL A 45 -2.01 -5.50 -8.81
N ALA A 46 -2.98 -4.71 -8.35
CA ALA A 46 -4.16 -5.22 -7.63
C ALA A 46 -5.16 -5.97 -8.54
N GLY A 47 -5.10 -5.76 -9.86
CA GLY A 47 -5.96 -6.43 -10.84
C GLY A 47 -7.29 -5.74 -11.12
N PHE A 48 -7.45 -4.49 -10.69
CA PHE A 48 -8.63 -3.68 -11.02
C PHE A 48 -8.65 -3.24 -12.47
N ILE A 49 -7.49 -3.16 -13.09
CA ILE A 49 -7.30 -2.98 -14.53
C ILE A 49 -6.31 -4.03 -15.03
N GLN A 50 -6.44 -4.41 -16.29
CA GLN A 50 -5.54 -5.39 -16.91
C GLN A 50 -4.52 -4.65 -17.77
N PRO A 51 -3.25 -5.08 -17.81
CA PRO A 51 -2.27 -4.53 -18.73
C PRO A 51 -2.59 -4.90 -20.18
N ASP A 52 -2.24 -4.00 -21.11
CA ASP A 52 -2.32 -4.27 -22.54
C ASP A 52 -1.20 -5.23 -23.00
N GLN A 53 -0.01 -5.11 -22.33
CA GLN A 53 1.17 -5.94 -22.57
C GLN A 53 1.99 -6.10 -21.28
N GLY A 54 2.93 -7.04 -21.32
CA GLY A 54 3.81 -7.33 -20.19
C GLY A 54 3.23 -8.33 -19.20
N ASP A 55 3.96 -8.56 -18.12
CA ASP A 55 3.57 -9.51 -17.09
C ASP A 55 3.76 -8.93 -15.68
N ILE A 56 2.93 -9.38 -14.75
CA ILE A 56 3.04 -9.07 -13.32
C ILE A 56 3.15 -10.39 -12.59
N GLN A 57 4.24 -10.58 -11.86
CA GLN A 57 4.52 -11.83 -11.17
C GLN A 57 4.69 -11.62 -9.66
N VAL A 58 4.19 -12.59 -8.89
CA VAL A 58 4.48 -12.72 -7.47
C VAL A 58 5.11 -14.07 -7.23
N ASP A 59 6.33 -14.06 -6.65
CA ASP A 59 7.13 -15.25 -6.39
C ASP A 59 7.33 -16.16 -7.62
N GLY A 60 7.43 -15.55 -8.81
CA GLY A 60 7.63 -16.23 -10.09
C GLY A 60 6.36 -16.74 -10.76
N GLU A 61 5.19 -16.53 -10.15
CA GLU A 61 3.90 -16.87 -10.77
C GLU A 61 3.24 -15.63 -11.36
N SER A 62 2.84 -15.68 -12.63
CA SER A 62 2.04 -14.64 -13.26
C SER A 62 0.67 -14.51 -12.58
N ILE A 63 0.29 -13.26 -12.32
CA ILE A 63 -1.01 -12.91 -11.76
C ILE A 63 -1.88 -12.13 -12.76
N VAL A 64 -1.40 -11.90 -13.97
CA VAL A 64 -2.19 -11.27 -15.04
C VAL A 64 -3.39 -12.17 -15.35
N GLY A 65 -4.57 -11.57 -15.53
CA GLY A 65 -5.82 -12.29 -15.74
C GLY A 65 -6.45 -12.91 -14.48
N LYS A 66 -5.74 -12.93 -13.33
CA LYS A 66 -6.37 -13.33 -12.06
C LYS A 66 -7.25 -12.19 -11.53
N GLU A 67 -8.44 -12.55 -11.08
CA GLU A 67 -9.35 -11.60 -10.39
C GLU A 67 -8.70 -11.01 -9.12
N PRO A 68 -9.03 -9.76 -8.73
CA PRO A 68 -8.41 -9.09 -7.58
C PRO A 68 -8.42 -9.92 -6.30
N TYR A 69 -9.53 -10.61 -6.00
CA TYR A 69 -9.68 -11.42 -4.78
C TYR A 69 -8.85 -12.72 -4.78
N LEU A 70 -8.29 -13.12 -5.94
CA LEU A 70 -7.38 -14.26 -6.08
C LEU A 70 -5.92 -13.87 -6.05
N ARG A 71 -5.63 -12.57 -6.04
CA ARG A 71 -4.25 -12.08 -5.99
C ARG A 71 -3.73 -12.06 -4.56
N PRO A 72 -2.45 -12.35 -4.33
CA PRO A 72 -1.88 -12.48 -3.00
C PRO A 72 -1.53 -11.11 -2.36
N PHE A 73 -2.48 -10.17 -2.35
CA PHE A 73 -2.29 -8.82 -1.85
C PHE A 73 -3.27 -8.42 -0.77
N SER A 74 -2.77 -7.73 0.25
CA SER A 74 -3.60 -6.89 1.11
C SER A 74 -3.50 -5.46 0.61
N MET A 75 -4.63 -4.80 0.38
CA MET A 75 -4.65 -3.43 -0.13
C MET A 75 -5.34 -2.47 0.83
N LEU A 76 -4.68 -1.33 1.05
CA LEU A 76 -5.26 -0.16 1.69
C LEU A 76 -5.45 0.91 0.62
N PHE A 77 -6.70 1.36 0.47
CA PHE A 77 -7.09 2.42 -0.45
C PHE A 77 -7.02 3.79 0.21
N GLN A 78 -6.77 4.82 -0.57
CA GLN A 78 -6.72 6.20 -0.10
C GLN A 78 -8.01 6.63 0.62
N GLU A 79 -9.19 6.23 0.15
CA GLU A 79 -10.50 6.53 0.76
C GLU A 79 -10.90 5.55 1.87
N HIS A 80 -9.99 4.69 2.32
CA HIS A 80 -10.15 3.67 3.37
C HIS A 80 -11.16 2.56 3.06
N ASN A 81 -12.16 2.79 2.19
CA ASN A 81 -13.19 1.85 1.74
C ASN A 81 -13.79 0.99 2.87
N LEU A 82 -14.17 1.63 3.99
CA LEU A 82 -14.88 0.96 5.06
C LEU A 82 -16.36 0.81 4.69
N PHE A 83 -16.93 -0.34 5.03
CA PHE A 83 -18.34 -0.60 4.88
C PHE A 83 -19.11 0.14 5.99
N ALA A 84 -19.86 1.18 5.63
CA ALA A 84 -20.52 2.09 6.56
C ALA A 84 -21.55 1.42 7.48
N HIS A 85 -22.16 0.33 7.02
CA HIS A 85 -23.18 -0.43 7.75
C HIS A 85 -22.60 -1.54 8.64
N LEU A 86 -21.29 -1.75 8.63
CA LEU A 86 -20.60 -2.73 9.45
C LEU A 86 -19.83 -2.05 10.57
N SER A 87 -19.77 -2.70 11.74
CA SER A 87 -18.96 -2.25 12.86
C SER A 87 -17.46 -2.20 12.51
N VAL A 88 -16.65 -1.55 13.34
CA VAL A 88 -15.19 -1.60 13.23
C VAL A 88 -14.70 -3.05 13.27
N ARG A 89 -15.21 -3.85 14.22
CA ARG A 89 -14.92 -5.28 14.35
C ARG A 89 -15.19 -6.02 13.04
N ASP A 90 -16.35 -5.82 12.45
CA ASP A 90 -16.74 -6.50 11.21
C ASP A 90 -15.91 -6.03 10.02
N ASN A 91 -15.62 -4.72 9.93
CA ASN A 91 -14.74 -4.19 8.89
C ASN A 91 -13.34 -4.82 8.92
N ILE A 92 -12.74 -5.01 10.10
CA ILE A 92 -11.45 -5.70 10.24
C ILE A 92 -11.62 -7.19 9.91
N SER A 93 -12.72 -7.81 10.37
CA SER A 93 -13.03 -9.23 10.16
C SER A 93 -13.13 -9.62 8.68
N LEU A 94 -13.58 -8.70 7.82
CA LEU A 94 -13.62 -8.91 6.37
C LEU A 94 -12.24 -9.21 5.77
N GLY A 95 -11.17 -8.78 6.42
CA GLY A 95 -9.82 -9.14 5.99
C GLY A 95 -9.49 -10.63 6.17
N LEU A 96 -10.22 -11.33 7.04
CA LEU A 96 -10.04 -12.76 7.30
C LEU A 96 -11.10 -13.63 6.60
N HIS A 97 -12.35 -13.15 6.55
CA HIS A 97 -13.44 -13.93 5.98
C HIS A 97 -14.56 -13.03 5.45
N PRO A 98 -14.89 -13.08 4.14
CA PRO A 98 -15.88 -12.19 3.52
C PRO A 98 -17.31 -12.38 4.07
N GLY A 99 -17.62 -13.55 4.62
CA GLY A 99 -18.92 -13.84 5.23
C GLY A 99 -18.94 -13.68 6.76
N LEU A 100 -17.92 -13.08 7.37
CA LEU A 100 -17.80 -12.81 8.82
C LEU A 100 -17.91 -14.06 9.71
N LYS A 101 -17.63 -15.24 9.16
CA LYS A 101 -17.65 -16.51 9.89
C LYS A 101 -16.27 -16.82 10.44
N LEU A 102 -15.94 -16.21 11.57
CA LEU A 102 -14.61 -16.31 12.18
C LEU A 102 -14.53 -17.43 13.21
N THR A 103 -13.38 -18.13 13.22
CA THR A 103 -12.97 -19.00 14.32
C THR A 103 -12.63 -18.19 15.57
N ALA A 104 -12.45 -18.84 16.73
CA ALA A 104 -12.03 -18.18 17.96
C ALA A 104 -10.67 -17.49 17.79
N ASP A 105 -9.71 -18.15 17.13
CA ASP A 105 -8.37 -17.60 16.86
C ASP A 105 -8.43 -16.38 15.94
N GLN A 106 -9.29 -16.41 14.90
CA GLN A 106 -9.47 -15.27 14.01
C GLN A 106 -10.11 -14.07 14.72
N LYS A 107 -11.05 -14.30 15.65
CA LYS A 107 -11.60 -13.21 16.49
C LYS A 107 -10.50 -12.57 17.35
N LEU A 108 -9.62 -13.37 17.93
CA LEU A 108 -8.48 -12.87 18.68
C LEU A 108 -7.52 -12.06 17.80
N GLN A 109 -7.26 -12.50 16.56
CA GLN A 109 -6.45 -11.75 15.59
C GLN A 109 -7.06 -10.36 15.28
N VAL A 110 -8.38 -10.27 15.13
CA VAL A 110 -9.10 -8.99 14.93
C VAL A 110 -8.88 -8.05 16.13
N GLU A 111 -9.03 -8.56 17.35
CA GLU A 111 -8.85 -7.78 18.59
C GLU A 111 -7.40 -7.32 18.73
N GLN A 112 -6.43 -8.19 18.48
CA GLN A 112 -5.01 -7.85 18.49
C GLN A 112 -4.65 -6.78 17.43
N ALA A 113 -5.17 -6.91 16.21
CA ALA A 113 -4.95 -5.91 15.16
C ALA A 113 -5.57 -4.56 15.56
N ALA A 114 -6.76 -4.55 16.15
CA ALA A 114 -7.41 -3.33 16.66
C ALA A 114 -6.59 -2.67 17.77
N GLN A 115 -6.01 -3.47 18.68
CA GLN A 115 -5.11 -2.98 19.73
C GLN A 115 -3.84 -2.36 19.13
N GLN A 116 -3.21 -3.05 18.18
CA GLN A 116 -1.97 -2.58 17.53
C GLN A 116 -2.11 -1.21 16.88
N VAL A 117 -3.28 -0.93 16.28
CA VAL A 117 -3.55 0.37 15.65
C VAL A 117 -4.29 1.36 16.58
N GLY A 118 -4.52 1.01 17.85
CA GLY A 118 -5.17 1.87 18.84
C GLY A 118 -6.64 2.19 18.54
N VAL A 119 -7.42 1.20 18.09
CA VAL A 119 -8.88 1.33 17.85
C VAL A 119 -9.72 0.29 18.60
N ALA A 120 -9.14 -0.43 19.56
CA ALA A 120 -9.82 -1.50 20.28
C ALA A 120 -11.08 -1.03 21.03
N GLU A 121 -11.07 0.18 21.56
CA GLU A 121 -12.23 0.78 22.26
C GLU A 121 -13.41 1.13 21.33
N TYR A 122 -13.18 1.10 19.99
CA TYR A 122 -14.19 1.47 18.99
C TYR A 122 -14.74 0.26 18.24
N LEU A 123 -14.38 -0.97 18.62
CA LEU A 123 -14.71 -2.20 17.87
C LEU A 123 -16.20 -2.34 17.53
N ASP A 124 -17.08 -1.88 18.40
CA ASP A 124 -18.54 -2.01 18.24
C ASP A 124 -19.19 -0.75 17.63
N ARG A 125 -18.38 0.28 17.25
CA ARG A 125 -18.87 1.48 16.59
C ARG A 125 -18.98 1.31 15.07
N LEU A 126 -19.84 2.12 14.46
CA LEU A 126 -19.90 2.25 13.00
C LEU A 126 -18.86 3.29 12.50
N PRO A 127 -18.40 3.19 11.26
CA PRO A 127 -17.42 4.11 10.68
C PRO A 127 -17.83 5.58 10.70
N GLU A 128 -19.12 5.90 10.63
CA GLU A 128 -19.65 7.27 10.72
C GLU A 128 -19.35 7.97 12.06
N HIS A 129 -19.16 7.18 13.12
CA HIS A 129 -18.83 7.69 14.47
C HIS A 129 -17.32 7.77 14.72
N LEU A 130 -16.49 7.62 13.68
CA LEU A 130 -15.03 7.66 13.76
C LEU A 130 -14.48 8.93 13.09
N SER A 131 -13.37 9.45 13.63
CA SER A 131 -12.56 10.46 12.94
C SER A 131 -11.89 9.88 11.67
N GLY A 132 -11.38 10.75 10.80
CA GLY A 132 -10.64 10.34 9.60
C GLY A 132 -9.45 9.42 9.95
N GLY A 133 -8.64 9.82 10.93
CA GLY A 133 -7.49 9.02 11.39
C GLY A 133 -7.90 7.69 12.03
N GLN A 134 -9.04 7.63 12.75
CA GLN A 134 -9.56 6.38 13.27
C GLN A 134 -10.00 5.44 12.13
N ARG A 135 -10.70 5.96 11.12
CA ARG A 135 -11.08 5.17 9.92
C ARG A 135 -9.85 4.64 9.20
N GLN A 136 -8.81 5.45 9.05
CA GLN A 136 -7.55 5.03 8.42
C GLN A 136 -6.89 3.89 9.19
N ARG A 137 -6.84 3.96 10.52
CA ARG A 137 -6.30 2.90 11.37
C ARG A 137 -7.12 1.60 11.32
N VAL A 138 -8.45 1.69 11.22
CA VAL A 138 -9.32 0.51 10.99
C VAL A 138 -9.00 -0.14 9.64
N ALA A 139 -8.80 0.64 8.59
CA ALA A 139 -8.43 0.11 7.27
C ALA A 139 -7.03 -0.55 7.27
N LEU A 140 -6.08 0.02 8.02
CA LEU A 140 -4.77 -0.61 8.27
C LEU A 140 -4.92 -1.94 9.01
N ALA A 141 -5.72 -1.98 10.09
CA ALA A 141 -5.96 -3.24 10.82
C ALA A 141 -6.56 -4.31 9.91
N ARG A 142 -7.52 -3.95 9.04
CA ARG A 142 -8.09 -4.86 8.03
C ARG A 142 -7.03 -5.39 7.06
N CYS A 143 -6.05 -4.57 6.69
CA CYS A 143 -4.93 -4.99 5.86
C CYS A 143 -4.00 -5.95 6.63
N PHE A 144 -3.72 -5.68 7.90
CA PHE A 144 -2.78 -6.45 8.72
C PHE A 144 -3.26 -7.87 9.08
N VAL A 145 -4.57 -8.09 9.19
CA VAL A 145 -5.10 -9.42 9.50
C VAL A 145 -5.06 -10.36 8.30
N GLN A 146 -4.93 -9.85 7.08
CA GLN A 146 -4.88 -10.68 5.88
C GLN A 146 -3.57 -11.46 5.80
N PRO A 147 -3.59 -12.74 5.39
CA PRO A 147 -2.40 -13.60 5.35
C PRO A 147 -1.61 -13.47 4.04
N HIS A 148 -1.61 -12.29 3.41
CA HIS A 148 -0.96 -12.08 2.13
C HIS A 148 0.49 -11.62 2.28
N PRO A 149 1.41 -12.07 1.39
CA PRO A 149 2.83 -11.74 1.45
C PRO A 149 3.18 -10.35 0.93
N VAL A 150 2.22 -9.65 0.31
CA VAL A 150 2.44 -8.32 -0.26
C VAL A 150 1.37 -7.34 0.24
N TRP A 151 1.80 -6.17 0.69
CA TRP A 151 0.92 -5.05 1.03
C TRP A 151 1.04 -3.94 -0.02
N LEU A 152 -0.11 -3.51 -0.53
CA LEU A 152 -0.27 -2.34 -1.40
C LEU A 152 -0.93 -1.23 -0.58
N LEU A 153 -0.17 -0.20 -0.26
CA LEU A 153 -0.63 0.88 0.62
C LEU A 153 -0.71 2.20 -0.14
N ASP A 154 -1.91 2.74 -0.31
CA ASP A 154 -2.13 4.01 -0.99
C ASP A 154 -2.36 5.11 0.05
N GLU A 155 -1.37 6.00 0.23
CA GLU A 155 -1.39 7.12 1.18
C GLU A 155 -1.77 6.70 2.63
N PRO A 156 -1.10 5.68 3.21
CA PRO A 156 -1.57 5.00 4.43
C PRO A 156 -1.60 5.86 5.69
N PHE A 157 -1.00 7.06 5.66
CA PHE A 157 -0.85 7.90 6.85
C PHE A 157 -1.35 9.34 6.65
N SER A 158 -2.02 9.64 5.53
CA SER A 158 -2.39 11.01 5.14
C SER A 158 -3.36 11.71 6.12
N ALA A 159 -4.24 10.94 6.79
CA ALA A 159 -5.23 11.47 7.72
C ALA A 159 -4.79 11.42 9.20
N LEU A 160 -3.52 11.08 9.48
CA LEU A 160 -2.99 10.96 10.84
C LEU A 160 -2.28 12.24 11.26
N ASP A 161 -2.41 12.59 12.54
CA ASP A 161 -1.56 13.59 13.17
C ASP A 161 -0.10 13.11 13.26
N PRO A 162 0.87 14.00 13.47
CA PRO A 162 2.29 13.67 13.43
C PRO A 162 2.70 12.55 14.40
N VAL A 163 2.14 12.51 15.61
CA VAL A 163 2.51 11.51 16.63
C VAL A 163 2.00 10.13 16.21
N LEU A 164 0.71 10.03 15.89
CA LEU A 164 0.11 8.78 15.41
C LEU A 164 0.74 8.31 14.09
N ARG A 165 1.16 9.24 13.22
CA ARG A 165 1.85 8.91 11.97
C ARG A 165 3.16 8.18 12.26
N GLU A 166 4.01 8.67 13.15
CA GLU A 166 5.27 8.03 13.53
C GLU A 166 5.03 6.64 14.15
N GLU A 167 4.03 6.51 15.02
CA GLU A 167 3.65 5.22 15.61
C GLU A 167 3.24 4.22 14.53
N MET A 168 2.41 4.62 13.57
CA MET A 168 1.93 3.74 12.50
C MET A 168 3.04 3.40 11.49
N LEU A 169 3.94 4.34 11.16
CA LEU A 169 5.13 4.07 10.37
C LEU A 169 5.99 2.98 11.03
N SER A 170 6.27 3.14 12.33
CA SER A 170 7.03 2.16 13.11
C SER A 170 6.34 0.80 13.18
N LEU A 171 5.01 0.79 13.33
CA LEU A 171 4.21 -0.44 13.33
C LEU A 171 4.28 -1.18 11.99
N VAL A 172 4.06 -0.48 10.87
CA VAL A 172 4.14 -1.06 9.52
C VAL A 172 5.53 -1.65 9.29
N LYS A 173 6.59 -0.89 9.59
CA LYS A 173 7.97 -1.35 9.45
C LYS A 173 8.25 -2.63 10.25
N ARG A 174 7.83 -2.65 11.51
CA ARG A 174 7.99 -3.82 12.39
C ARG A 174 7.23 -5.03 11.88
N LEU A 175 5.94 -4.90 11.57
CA LEU A 175 5.12 -6.01 11.10
C LEU A 175 5.59 -6.55 9.75
N ALA A 176 6.02 -5.67 8.83
CA ALA A 176 6.59 -6.07 7.56
C ALA A 176 7.88 -6.91 7.75
N ALA A 177 8.76 -6.47 8.66
CA ALA A 177 9.99 -7.21 8.99
C ALA A 177 9.71 -8.56 9.66
N GLU A 178 8.85 -8.58 10.69
CA GLU A 178 8.49 -9.79 11.43
C GLU A 178 7.87 -10.88 10.55
N ARG A 179 7.01 -10.47 9.61
CA ARG A 179 6.28 -11.38 8.72
C ARG A 179 6.93 -11.55 7.34
N ARG A 180 8.06 -10.87 7.07
CA ARG A 180 8.74 -10.82 5.76
C ARG A 180 7.81 -10.39 4.63
N ILE A 181 6.97 -9.39 4.90
CA ILE A 181 6.01 -8.84 3.93
C ILE A 181 6.73 -7.86 3.01
N THR A 182 6.48 -8.00 1.71
CA THR A 182 6.89 -7.02 0.70
C THR A 182 5.87 -5.89 0.68
N VAL A 183 6.31 -4.63 0.74
CA VAL A 183 5.42 -3.48 0.78
C VAL A 183 5.68 -2.56 -0.41
N LEU A 184 4.63 -2.24 -1.16
CA LEU A 184 4.62 -1.15 -2.12
C LEU A 184 3.70 -0.05 -1.57
N MET A 185 4.29 1.07 -1.17
CA MET A 185 3.59 2.17 -0.51
C MET A 185 3.66 3.43 -1.36
N VAL A 186 2.51 3.96 -1.75
CA VAL A 186 2.41 5.29 -2.34
C VAL A 186 2.41 6.33 -1.23
N THR A 187 3.27 7.30 -1.33
CA THR A 187 3.26 8.49 -0.47
C THR A 187 3.86 9.70 -1.21
N HIS A 188 3.38 10.87 -0.88
CA HIS A 188 3.97 12.15 -1.31
C HIS A 188 4.86 12.78 -0.23
N HIS A 189 4.94 12.16 0.96
CA HIS A 189 5.76 12.63 2.07
C HIS A 189 7.14 11.96 2.07
N LEU A 190 8.20 12.73 1.80
CA LEU A 190 9.59 12.24 1.82
C LEU A 190 10.00 11.67 3.17
N ASN A 191 9.52 12.28 4.26
CA ASN A 191 9.86 11.84 5.61
C ASN A 191 9.28 10.45 5.90
N ASP A 192 8.05 10.16 5.46
CA ASP A 192 7.46 8.83 5.61
C ASP A 192 8.26 7.77 4.84
N ALA A 193 8.62 8.09 3.59
CA ALA A 193 9.44 7.21 2.77
C ALA A 193 10.79 6.91 3.45
N LYS A 194 11.51 7.94 3.87
CA LYS A 194 12.81 7.79 4.54
C LYS A 194 12.73 7.07 5.89
N ALA A 195 11.60 7.15 6.59
CA ALA A 195 11.43 6.51 7.89
C ALA A 195 11.33 4.98 7.80
N ILE A 196 10.65 4.45 6.78
CA ILE A 196 10.35 3.01 6.74
C ILE A 196 10.83 2.29 5.47
N ALA A 197 10.93 2.97 4.33
CA ALA A 197 11.30 2.31 3.09
C ALA A 197 12.79 1.94 3.05
N SER A 198 13.09 0.82 2.43
CA SER A 198 14.45 0.42 2.06
C SER A 198 14.83 0.94 0.68
N HIS A 199 13.82 1.06 -0.21
CA HIS A 199 13.99 1.48 -1.59
C HIS A 199 12.89 2.47 -1.99
N PHE A 200 13.11 3.16 -3.11
CA PHE A 200 12.10 4.00 -3.74
C PHE A 200 11.93 3.65 -5.22
N ALA A 201 10.77 3.96 -5.76
CA ALA A 201 10.51 4.04 -7.19
C ALA A 201 9.84 5.39 -7.49
N PHE A 202 10.39 6.15 -8.40
CA PHE A 202 9.88 7.45 -8.79
C PHE A 202 9.20 7.37 -10.16
N VAL A 203 7.92 7.73 -10.19
CA VAL A 203 7.08 7.71 -11.38
C VAL A 203 6.95 9.11 -11.94
N ALA A 204 7.29 9.30 -13.20
CA ALA A 204 7.07 10.53 -13.94
C ALA A 204 6.74 10.22 -15.40
N GLY A 205 5.82 10.99 -16.00
CA GLY A 205 5.45 10.80 -17.42
C GLY A 205 4.99 9.37 -17.74
N GLY A 206 4.24 8.74 -16.86
CA GLY A 206 3.69 7.40 -17.08
C GLY A 206 4.69 6.23 -16.97
N LYS A 207 5.90 6.47 -16.48
CA LYS A 207 6.93 5.42 -16.37
C LYS A 207 7.71 5.50 -15.05
N ILE A 208 8.41 4.42 -14.69
CA ILE A 208 9.43 4.45 -13.65
C ILE A 208 10.64 5.21 -14.20
N GLU A 209 10.84 6.44 -13.73
CA GLU A 209 11.93 7.32 -14.14
C GLU A 209 13.22 7.04 -13.37
N ALA A 210 13.10 6.65 -12.10
CA ALA A 210 14.21 6.28 -11.24
C ALA A 210 13.76 5.28 -10.18
N ALA A 211 14.65 4.37 -9.81
CA ALA A 211 14.46 3.46 -8.70
C ALA A 211 15.81 3.15 -8.06
N GLY A 212 15.83 2.88 -6.75
CA GLY A 212 17.06 2.58 -6.04
C GLY A 212 16.87 2.52 -4.52
N GLU A 213 17.98 2.43 -3.80
CA GLU A 213 17.97 2.48 -2.34
C GLU A 213 17.47 3.84 -1.83
N ILE A 214 16.80 3.85 -0.70
CA ILE A 214 16.18 5.06 -0.15
C ILE A 214 17.19 6.20 0.11
N GLY A 215 18.46 5.86 0.40
CA GLY A 215 19.53 6.85 0.57
C GLY A 215 19.86 7.64 -0.70
N GLN A 216 19.53 7.11 -1.88
CA GLN A 216 19.71 7.78 -3.17
C GLN A 216 18.57 8.77 -3.50
N LEU A 217 17.51 8.80 -2.68
CA LEU A 217 16.40 9.75 -2.79
C LEU A 217 16.85 11.13 -2.27
N CYS A 218 17.57 11.86 -3.11
CA CYS A 218 18.21 13.12 -2.76
C CYS A 218 18.24 14.13 -3.91
N VAL A 219 18.55 15.37 -3.59
CA VAL A 219 18.61 16.50 -4.55
C VAL A 219 19.76 16.43 -5.55
N THR A 220 20.68 15.49 -5.41
CA THR A 220 21.83 15.26 -6.30
C THR A 220 21.68 14.02 -7.19
N HIS A 221 20.49 13.43 -7.23
CA HIS A 221 20.22 12.27 -8.09
C HIS A 221 20.39 12.63 -9.57
N SER A 222 20.71 11.67 -10.45
CA SER A 222 20.90 11.89 -11.90
C SER A 222 19.64 12.34 -12.64
N SER A 223 18.44 11.97 -12.17
CA SER A 223 17.17 12.42 -12.76
C SER A 223 16.80 13.81 -12.30
N GLU A 224 16.69 14.77 -13.23
CA GLU A 224 16.27 16.15 -12.96
C GLU A 224 14.84 16.22 -12.40
N ALA A 225 13.93 15.38 -12.89
CA ALA A 225 12.55 15.29 -12.42
C ALA A 225 12.49 14.87 -10.95
N LEU A 226 13.30 13.87 -10.55
CA LEU A 226 13.41 13.45 -9.16
C LEU A 226 14.02 14.56 -8.28
N GLN A 227 15.07 15.25 -8.75
CA GLN A 227 15.65 16.38 -8.03
C GLN A 227 14.61 17.47 -7.74
N ALA A 228 13.83 17.85 -8.79
CA ALA A 228 12.78 18.86 -8.66
C ALA A 228 11.71 18.42 -7.65
N PHE A 229 11.29 17.15 -7.72
CA PHE A 229 10.33 16.59 -6.77
C PHE A 229 10.86 16.62 -5.33
N VAL A 230 12.09 16.17 -5.10
CA VAL A 230 12.70 16.15 -3.76
C VAL A 230 12.84 17.57 -3.18
N ARG A 231 13.19 18.57 -4.01
CA ARG A 231 13.27 19.98 -3.56
C ARG A 231 11.90 20.55 -3.19
N ALA A 232 10.84 20.14 -3.89
CA ALA A 232 9.50 20.66 -3.65
C ALA A 232 8.80 19.98 -2.45
N ALA A 233 9.19 18.75 -2.12
CA ALA A 233 8.58 17.93 -1.07
C ALA A 233 9.37 17.94 0.27
N GLY A 234 10.56 18.50 0.30
CA GLY A 234 11.40 18.70 1.50
C GLY A 234 11.34 20.15 1.93
#